data_fcee103a418a0e5aadb5662ccf55a754
#
_entry.id   fcee103a418a0e5aadb5662ccf55a754
#
_cell.length_a   1.000
_cell.length_b   1.000
_cell.length_c   1.000
_cell.angle_alpha   90.00
_cell.angle_beta   90.00
_cell.angle_gamma   90.00
#
_symmetry.space_group_name_H-M   'P 1'
#
loop_
_entity.id
_entity.type
_entity.pdbx_description
1 polymer ?
#
loop_
_entity_poly.entity_id
_entity_poly.type
_entity_poly.pdbx_seq_one_letter_code
_entity_poly.pdbx_strand_id
1 'polypeptide(L)'
;MKFTIGFFGLLFVLLVTAAVSAQTTTIDFNNDRVGEAPSGFSTALTGRGRPGKWVVMKDPASPNHDNVLAQIDADRTDYRFPVCVYDGLSAKDVDVTAKFKPVSGRADQGAGIVWRYLNKDNYYIVRANALEGNVVLYKVENGKRTDLPLVGKGRTYGMKEKVPSGVWGTLRVVARGNHFEVYHNEKKLYDVEDETFKDAGKIGLWTKADSVIYFDDLQVAVK
;
A
#
# COMPACT_ATOMS: atom_id res chain seq x y z
N MET A 1 49.29 -34.44 52.91
CA MET A 1 48.02 -34.42 52.20
C MET A 1 47.83 -32.99 51.66
N LYS A 2 48.05 -32.76 50.34
CA LYS A 2 47.86 -31.46 49.71
C LYS A 2 46.54 -31.47 48.95
N PHE A 3 45.57 -30.63 49.35
CA PHE A 3 44.30 -30.46 48.64
C PHE A 3 44.50 -29.36 47.57
N THR A 4 44.26 -29.72 46.29
CA THR A 4 44.25 -28.80 45.19
C THR A 4 42.79 -28.41 44.92
N ILE A 5 42.45 -27.14 45.13
CA ILE A 5 41.12 -26.61 44.83
C ILE A 5 41.12 -26.17 43.36
N GLY A 6 40.38 -26.85 42.50
CA GLY A 6 40.18 -26.46 41.12
C GLY A 6 39.12 -25.36 41.00
N PHE A 7 39.48 -24.24 40.44
CA PHE A 7 38.60 -23.12 40.13
C PHE A 7 37.93 -23.42 38.76
N PHE A 8 36.64 -23.73 38.76
CA PHE A 8 35.84 -23.82 37.52
C PHE A 8 35.33 -22.41 37.19
N GLY A 9 35.95 -21.75 36.19
CA GLY A 9 35.49 -20.49 35.68
C GLY A 9 34.30 -20.71 34.75
N LEU A 10 33.13 -20.22 35.18
CA LEU A 10 31.89 -20.22 34.34
C LEU A 10 32.00 -19.07 33.31
N LEU A 11 32.20 -19.39 32.05
CA LEU A 11 32.24 -18.43 30.95
C LEU A 11 30.79 -18.03 30.59
N PHE A 12 30.37 -16.84 30.98
CA PHE A 12 29.07 -16.27 30.60
C PHE A 12 29.21 -15.68 29.18
N VAL A 13 28.64 -16.35 28.18
CA VAL A 13 28.51 -15.82 26.80
C VAL A 13 27.30 -14.90 26.77
N LEU A 14 27.53 -13.60 26.76
CA LEU A 14 26.47 -12.60 26.48
C LEU A 14 26.13 -12.67 24.98
N LEU A 15 24.99 -13.23 24.64
CA LEU A 15 24.38 -13.10 23.32
C LEU A 15 23.79 -11.68 23.19
N VAL A 16 24.52 -10.79 22.50
CA VAL A 16 23.98 -9.49 22.09
C VAL A 16 23.11 -9.72 20.85
N THR A 17 21.81 -9.77 21.04
CA THR A 17 20.86 -9.74 19.92
C THR A 17 20.76 -8.31 19.40
N ALA A 18 21.42 -8.02 18.27
CA ALA A 18 21.21 -6.76 17.56
C ALA A 18 19.76 -6.71 17.06
N ALA A 19 18.95 -5.82 17.62
CA ALA A 19 17.63 -5.51 17.06
C ALA A 19 17.87 -4.82 15.70
N VAL A 20 17.55 -5.51 14.61
CA VAL A 20 17.49 -4.90 13.27
C VAL A 20 16.31 -3.94 13.29
N SER A 21 16.60 -2.64 13.38
CA SER A 21 15.59 -1.60 13.19
C SER A 21 15.07 -1.68 11.74
N ALA A 22 13.78 -1.93 11.56
CA ALA A 22 13.16 -1.89 10.24
C ALA A 22 13.32 -0.46 9.69
N GLN A 23 14.05 -0.31 8.59
CA GLN A 23 14.22 0.98 7.92
C GLN A 23 12.89 1.38 7.26
N THR A 24 12.33 2.52 7.68
CA THR A 24 11.14 3.09 7.05
C THR A 24 11.57 4.12 6.01
N THR A 25 11.09 3.98 4.80
CA THR A 25 11.22 4.97 3.72
C THR A 25 9.92 5.76 3.64
N THR A 26 10.00 7.09 3.64
CA THR A 26 8.86 7.99 3.42
C THR A 26 9.05 8.74 2.11
N ILE A 27 8.01 8.76 1.26
CA ILE A 27 7.95 9.47 -0.02
C ILE A 27 6.81 10.48 0.10
N ASP A 28 7.17 11.76 0.17
CA ASP A 28 6.26 12.90 0.41
C ASP A 28 6.07 13.81 -0.81
N PHE A 29 6.73 13.49 -1.94
CA PHE A 29 6.69 14.21 -3.21
C PHE A 29 7.16 15.68 -3.17
N ASN A 30 7.70 16.18 -2.04
CA ASN A 30 8.04 17.59 -1.85
C ASN A 30 9.22 18.05 -2.69
N ASN A 31 10.10 17.13 -3.07
CA ASN A 31 11.25 17.40 -3.95
C ASN A 31 10.91 17.26 -5.45
N ASP A 32 9.69 16.83 -5.79
CA ASP A 32 9.27 16.63 -7.16
C ASP A 32 8.70 17.93 -7.77
N ARG A 33 8.78 18.04 -9.09
CA ARG A 33 8.26 19.23 -9.81
C ARG A 33 6.75 19.14 -9.98
N VAL A 34 6.07 20.21 -9.57
CA VAL A 34 4.63 20.36 -9.79
C VAL A 34 4.32 20.35 -11.29
N GLY A 35 3.32 19.58 -11.69
CA GLY A 35 2.90 19.39 -13.08
C GLY A 35 3.60 18.23 -13.81
N GLU A 36 4.62 17.64 -13.22
CA GLU A 36 5.36 16.50 -13.78
C GLU A 36 4.98 15.18 -13.11
N ALA A 37 5.39 14.06 -13.70
CA ALA A 37 5.27 12.74 -13.09
C ALA A 37 6.19 12.63 -11.87
N PRO A 38 5.85 11.82 -10.85
CA PRO A 38 6.69 11.65 -9.67
C PRO A 38 8.01 10.96 -10.01
N SER A 39 9.10 11.43 -9.40
CA SER A 39 10.43 10.84 -9.57
C SER A 39 10.51 9.44 -8.94
N GLY A 40 11.18 8.51 -9.60
CA GLY A 40 11.36 7.15 -9.09
C GLY A 40 10.10 6.27 -9.15
N PHE A 41 9.12 6.67 -9.96
CA PHE A 41 7.92 5.87 -10.21
C PHE A 41 7.74 5.55 -11.69
N SER A 42 7.19 4.38 -11.95
CA SER A 42 6.68 3.98 -13.26
C SER A 42 5.16 3.81 -13.21
N THR A 43 4.50 4.01 -14.35
CA THR A 43 3.04 3.91 -14.43
C THR A 43 2.61 2.72 -15.28
N ALA A 44 1.48 2.13 -14.93
CA ALA A 44 0.90 1.01 -15.65
C ALA A 44 -0.64 1.11 -15.67
N LEU A 45 -1.25 0.32 -16.54
CA LEU A 45 -2.70 0.17 -16.60
C LEU A 45 -3.06 -1.32 -16.60
N THR A 46 -3.80 -1.75 -15.59
CA THR A 46 -4.49 -3.04 -15.61
C THR A 46 -5.88 -2.84 -16.23
N GLY A 47 -6.27 -3.75 -17.11
CA GLY A 47 -7.57 -3.70 -17.75
C GLY A 47 -7.61 -2.84 -19.01
N ARG A 48 -8.61 -1.94 -19.13
CA ARG A 48 -8.95 -1.22 -20.37
C ARG A 48 -8.96 0.29 -20.16
N GLY A 49 -9.19 1.04 -21.23
CA GLY A 49 -9.32 2.51 -21.20
C GLY A 49 -8.00 3.23 -21.39
N ARG A 50 -7.99 4.54 -21.11
CA ARG A 50 -6.78 5.35 -21.20
C ARG A 50 -5.85 5.10 -20.01
N PRO A 51 -4.53 5.21 -20.19
CA PRO A 51 -3.59 5.23 -19.07
C PRO A 51 -3.98 6.29 -18.02
N GLY A 52 -3.60 6.05 -16.77
CA GLY A 52 -3.72 7.08 -15.73
C GLY A 52 -2.80 8.27 -16.02
N LYS A 53 -3.22 9.45 -15.61
CA LYS A 53 -2.37 10.64 -15.62
C LYS A 53 -1.95 10.95 -14.19
N TRP A 54 -0.74 10.56 -13.85
CA TRP A 54 -0.13 10.73 -12.53
C TRP A 54 0.78 11.97 -12.57
N VAL A 55 0.50 12.94 -11.72
CA VAL A 55 1.23 14.22 -11.67
C VAL A 55 1.38 14.69 -10.23
N VAL A 56 2.48 15.39 -9.97
CA VAL A 56 2.67 16.09 -8.70
C VAL A 56 1.90 17.41 -8.73
N MET A 57 1.14 17.68 -7.67
CA MET A 57 0.32 18.89 -7.54
C MET A 57 0.49 19.54 -6.18
N LYS A 58 0.16 20.83 -6.08
CA LYS A 58 -0.01 21.49 -4.77
C LYS A 58 -1.41 21.22 -4.22
N ASP A 59 -1.48 20.83 -2.94
CA ASP A 59 -2.71 20.82 -2.18
C ASP A 59 -2.51 21.51 -0.83
N PRO A 60 -2.90 22.77 -0.66
CA PRO A 60 -2.78 23.48 0.62
C PRO A 60 -3.53 22.79 1.77
N ALA A 61 -4.47 21.88 1.48
CA ALA A 61 -5.19 21.08 2.45
C ALA A 61 -4.56 19.71 2.69
N SER A 62 -3.37 19.43 2.12
CA SER A 62 -2.63 18.21 2.44
C SER A 62 -2.18 18.23 3.91
N PRO A 63 -1.95 17.07 4.52
CA PRO A 63 -1.52 17.00 5.92
C PRO A 63 -0.24 17.80 6.21
N ASN A 64 0.65 17.95 5.21
CA ASN A 64 1.89 18.69 5.33
C ASN A 64 1.87 20.05 4.60
N HIS A 65 0.71 20.44 4.00
CA HIS A 65 0.51 21.66 3.22
C HIS A 65 1.44 21.80 1.99
N ASP A 66 1.84 20.69 1.40
CA ASP A 66 2.88 20.61 0.37
C ASP A 66 2.40 19.92 -0.91
N ASN A 67 3.36 19.31 -1.63
CA ASN A 67 3.10 18.56 -2.83
C ASN A 67 2.39 17.24 -2.53
N VAL A 68 1.52 16.85 -3.45
CA VAL A 68 0.83 15.56 -3.42
C VAL A 68 0.97 14.87 -4.77
N LEU A 69 0.91 13.55 -4.79
CA LEU A 69 0.76 12.82 -6.04
C LEU A 69 -0.72 12.68 -6.38
N ALA A 70 -1.12 13.11 -7.57
CA ALA A 70 -2.50 13.05 -8.05
C ALA A 70 -2.64 12.15 -9.28
N GLN A 71 -3.63 11.24 -9.26
CA GLN A 71 -4.19 10.66 -10.48
C GLN A 71 -5.36 11.53 -10.92
N ILE A 72 -5.28 12.13 -12.12
CA ILE A 72 -6.24 13.14 -12.58
C ILE A 72 -6.98 12.80 -13.87
N ASP A 73 -6.68 11.67 -14.55
CA ASP A 73 -7.45 11.25 -15.72
C ASP A 73 -8.79 10.63 -15.29
N ALA A 74 -9.89 11.22 -15.71
CA ALA A 74 -11.26 10.87 -15.34
C ALA A 74 -11.96 10.00 -16.41
N ASP A 75 -11.25 9.07 -17.02
CA ASP A 75 -11.84 8.07 -17.93
C ASP A 75 -12.72 7.08 -17.18
N ARG A 76 -14.02 6.99 -17.56
CA ARG A 76 -15.03 6.16 -16.92
C ARG A 76 -15.05 4.69 -17.38
N THR A 77 -14.09 4.28 -18.19
CA THR A 77 -14.02 2.90 -18.67
C THR A 77 -14.09 1.95 -17.47
N ASP A 78 -15.06 1.06 -17.50
CA ASP A 78 -15.15 -0.02 -16.53
C ASP A 78 -13.95 -0.98 -16.65
N TYR A 79 -13.54 -1.57 -15.53
CA TYR A 79 -12.33 -2.41 -15.46
C TYR A 79 -11.06 -1.67 -15.90
N ARG A 80 -10.93 -0.42 -15.49
CA ARG A 80 -9.75 0.44 -15.67
C ARG A 80 -9.10 0.66 -14.31
N PHE A 81 -7.83 0.26 -14.19
CA PHE A 81 -7.08 0.35 -12.94
C PHE A 81 -5.71 0.96 -13.18
N PRO A 82 -5.59 2.31 -13.15
CA PRO A 82 -4.30 2.99 -13.18
C PRO A 82 -3.46 2.67 -11.95
N VAL A 83 -2.18 2.33 -12.18
CA VAL A 83 -1.20 2.03 -11.14
C VAL A 83 0.01 2.94 -11.28
N CYS A 84 0.52 3.44 -10.15
CA CYS A 84 1.78 4.18 -10.05
C CYS A 84 2.69 3.42 -9.08
N VAL A 85 3.79 2.87 -9.60
CA VAL A 85 4.65 1.88 -8.93
C VAL A 85 5.96 2.53 -8.53
N TYR A 86 6.33 2.43 -7.26
CA TYR A 86 7.63 2.90 -6.77
C TYR A 86 8.73 1.95 -7.20
N ASP A 87 9.72 2.47 -7.93
CA ASP A 87 10.81 1.67 -8.53
C ASP A 87 11.97 1.41 -7.56
N GLY A 88 12.05 2.20 -6.48
CA GLY A 88 13.16 2.16 -5.53
C GLY A 88 13.16 0.98 -4.56
N LEU A 89 12.10 0.14 -4.55
CA LEU A 89 11.99 -0.96 -3.59
C LEU A 89 11.25 -2.16 -4.17
N SER A 90 11.78 -3.35 -3.87
CA SER A 90 11.09 -4.63 -4.04
C SER A 90 11.24 -5.44 -2.76
N ALA A 91 10.12 -5.84 -2.15
CA ALA A 91 10.11 -6.57 -0.90
C ALA A 91 8.95 -7.57 -0.84
N LYS A 92 9.12 -8.61 -0.03
CA LYS A 92 8.10 -9.63 0.20
C LYS A 92 7.18 -9.23 1.36
N ASP A 93 7.79 -8.91 2.49
CA ASP A 93 7.08 -8.58 3.72
C ASP A 93 7.24 -7.08 4.00
N VAL A 94 6.12 -6.39 4.11
CA VAL A 94 6.08 -4.93 4.16
C VAL A 94 4.98 -4.44 5.10
N ASP A 95 5.20 -3.24 5.59
CA ASP A 95 4.20 -2.42 6.28
C ASP A 95 4.10 -1.13 5.47
N VAL A 96 3.03 -0.97 4.72
CA VAL A 96 2.83 0.14 3.80
C VAL A 96 1.67 1.00 4.26
N THR A 97 1.91 2.29 4.38
CA THR A 97 0.89 3.29 4.70
C THR A 97 0.89 4.37 3.63
N ALA A 98 -0.27 4.85 3.23
CA ALA A 98 -0.42 6.01 2.37
C ALA A 98 -1.57 6.89 2.87
N LYS A 99 -1.37 8.20 2.89
CA LYS A 99 -2.46 9.16 3.00
C LYS A 99 -3.14 9.31 1.65
N PHE A 100 -4.45 9.42 1.63
CA PHE A 100 -5.21 9.59 0.40
C PHE A 100 -6.40 10.51 0.60
N LYS A 101 -6.80 11.21 -0.48
CA LYS A 101 -8.01 12.04 -0.52
C LYS A 101 -8.77 11.73 -1.81
N PRO A 102 -9.97 11.12 -1.75
CA PRO A 102 -10.86 11.02 -2.90
C PRO A 102 -11.36 12.42 -3.25
N VAL A 103 -11.01 12.92 -4.44
CA VAL A 103 -11.35 14.30 -4.85
C VAL A 103 -12.61 14.32 -5.67
N SER A 104 -12.70 13.47 -6.68
CA SER A 104 -13.87 13.35 -7.55
C SER A 104 -13.89 12.01 -8.29
N GLY A 105 -15.01 11.74 -8.93
CA GLY A 105 -15.34 10.57 -9.73
C GLY A 105 -16.83 10.29 -9.64
N ARG A 106 -17.45 9.94 -10.76
CA ARG A 106 -18.88 9.59 -10.79
C ARG A 106 -19.09 8.08 -10.87
N ALA A 107 -18.23 7.37 -11.59
CA ALA A 107 -18.25 5.91 -11.66
C ALA A 107 -17.57 5.31 -10.43
N ASP A 108 -16.49 5.95 -9.95
CA ASP A 108 -15.75 5.44 -8.80
C ASP A 108 -14.97 6.55 -8.06
N GLN A 109 -14.64 6.31 -6.78
CA GLN A 109 -13.72 7.13 -5.99
C GLN A 109 -12.84 6.21 -5.14
N GLY A 110 -12.10 5.32 -5.81
CA GLY A 110 -11.28 4.29 -5.19
C GLY A 110 -9.81 4.66 -5.15
N ALA A 111 -9.24 4.71 -3.94
CA ALA A 111 -7.82 4.86 -3.64
C ALA A 111 -7.24 3.55 -3.13
N GLY A 112 -6.05 3.13 -3.59
CA GLY A 112 -5.48 1.86 -3.15
C GLY A 112 -3.97 1.84 -2.99
N ILE A 113 -3.49 0.87 -2.22
CA ILE A 113 -2.09 0.49 -2.06
C ILE A 113 -1.87 -0.86 -2.73
N VAL A 114 -0.82 -0.95 -3.53
CA VAL A 114 -0.36 -2.17 -4.20
C VAL A 114 0.90 -2.68 -3.54
N TRP A 115 1.01 -3.99 -3.35
CA TRP A 115 2.24 -4.66 -2.92
C TRP A 115 2.46 -5.98 -3.64
N ARG A 116 3.68 -6.51 -3.59
CA ARG A 116 4.12 -7.64 -4.39
C ARG A 116 3.74 -7.48 -5.86
N TYR A 117 3.92 -6.26 -6.37
CA TYR A 117 3.67 -5.96 -7.78
C TYR A 117 4.77 -6.58 -8.64
N LEU A 118 4.41 -7.60 -9.41
CA LEU A 118 5.30 -8.26 -10.37
C LEU A 118 5.19 -7.60 -11.75
N ASN A 119 3.98 -7.26 -12.17
CA ASN A 119 3.65 -6.55 -13.39
C ASN A 119 2.20 -6.06 -13.32
N LYS A 120 1.74 -5.34 -14.38
CA LYS A 120 0.37 -4.77 -14.43
C LYS A 120 -0.77 -5.79 -14.29
N ASP A 121 -0.50 -7.07 -14.44
CA ASP A 121 -1.50 -8.12 -14.43
C ASP A 121 -1.38 -9.04 -13.19
N ASN A 122 -0.36 -8.84 -12.32
CA ASN A 122 -0.09 -9.73 -11.18
C ASN A 122 0.39 -8.93 -9.95
N TYR A 123 -0.49 -8.72 -8.96
CA TYR A 123 -0.21 -8.01 -7.71
C TYR A 123 -1.35 -8.16 -6.69
N TYR A 124 -1.09 -7.82 -5.43
CA TYR A 124 -2.13 -7.55 -4.44
C TYR A 124 -2.50 -6.07 -4.38
N ILE A 125 -3.75 -5.78 -4.05
CA ILE A 125 -4.28 -4.42 -3.91
C ILE A 125 -5.32 -4.36 -2.78
N VAL A 126 -5.19 -3.41 -1.87
CA VAL A 126 -6.24 -2.99 -0.95
C VAL A 126 -6.72 -1.60 -1.35
N ARG A 127 -8.05 -1.41 -1.44
CA ARG A 127 -8.63 -0.12 -1.78
C ARG A 127 -9.68 0.33 -0.76
N ALA A 128 -9.69 1.63 -0.48
CA ALA A 128 -10.79 2.35 0.15
C ALA A 128 -11.61 3.07 -0.93
N ASN A 129 -12.94 3.08 -0.83
CA ASN A 129 -13.82 3.66 -1.84
C ASN A 129 -14.90 4.55 -1.22
N ALA A 130 -14.92 5.81 -1.60
CA ALA A 130 -15.86 6.78 -1.05
C ALA A 130 -17.29 6.60 -1.53
N LEU A 131 -17.51 6.14 -2.77
CA LEU A 131 -18.84 5.92 -3.30
C LEU A 131 -19.46 4.60 -2.81
N GLU A 132 -18.64 3.56 -2.63
CA GLU A 132 -19.10 2.25 -2.16
C GLU A 132 -19.13 2.17 -0.60
N GLY A 133 -18.45 3.05 0.11
CA GLY A 133 -18.38 3.06 1.59
C GLY A 133 -17.80 1.76 2.12
N ASN A 134 -16.67 1.30 1.56
CA ASN A 134 -16.02 0.05 1.95
C ASN A 134 -14.51 0.08 1.74
N VAL A 135 -13.83 -0.86 2.41
CA VAL A 135 -12.43 -1.20 2.18
C VAL A 135 -12.35 -2.67 1.79
N VAL A 136 -11.74 -2.95 0.63
CA VAL A 136 -11.69 -4.30 0.06
C VAL A 136 -10.27 -4.63 -0.38
N LEU A 137 -9.82 -5.85 -0.06
CA LEU A 137 -8.56 -6.41 -0.52
C LEU A 137 -8.79 -7.40 -1.65
N TYR A 138 -7.99 -7.28 -2.70
CA TYR A 138 -8.04 -8.14 -3.88
C TYR A 138 -6.65 -8.68 -4.23
N LYS A 139 -6.64 -9.72 -5.00
CA LYS A 139 -5.54 -10.04 -5.93
C LYS A 139 -5.93 -9.68 -7.35
N VAL A 140 -4.95 -9.25 -8.14
CA VAL A 140 -5.02 -9.22 -9.59
C VAL A 140 -4.09 -10.31 -10.08
N GLU A 141 -4.65 -11.32 -10.71
CA GLU A 141 -3.94 -12.47 -11.24
C GLU A 141 -4.27 -12.64 -12.72
N ASN A 142 -3.27 -12.60 -13.59
CA ASN A 142 -3.43 -12.62 -15.04
C ASN A 142 -4.42 -11.54 -15.54
N GLY A 143 -4.35 -10.35 -14.96
CA GLY A 143 -5.20 -9.21 -15.28
C GLY A 143 -6.61 -9.30 -14.70
N LYS A 144 -6.99 -10.38 -14.03
CA LYS A 144 -8.30 -10.56 -13.41
C LYS A 144 -8.27 -10.19 -11.93
N ARG A 145 -9.07 -9.19 -11.54
CA ARG A 145 -9.22 -8.78 -10.15
C ARG A 145 -10.26 -9.63 -9.42
N THR A 146 -9.88 -10.20 -8.28
CA THR A 146 -10.74 -11.04 -7.43
C THR A 146 -10.60 -10.61 -5.97
N ASP A 147 -11.72 -10.33 -5.29
CA ASP A 147 -11.73 -10.04 -3.86
C ASP A 147 -11.35 -11.29 -3.05
N LEU A 148 -10.66 -11.08 -1.95
CA LEU A 148 -10.21 -12.16 -1.07
C LEU A 148 -11.13 -12.31 0.15
N PRO A 149 -11.33 -13.55 0.63
CA PRO A 149 -12.14 -13.79 1.81
C PRO A 149 -11.44 -13.25 3.07
N LEU A 150 -12.23 -12.75 4.01
CA LEU A 150 -11.73 -12.29 5.32
C LEU A 150 -11.56 -13.48 6.25
N VAL A 151 -10.48 -13.47 7.05
CA VAL A 151 -10.25 -14.50 8.08
C VAL A 151 -11.42 -14.52 9.07
N GLY A 152 -11.97 -15.70 9.28
CA GLY A 152 -13.11 -15.92 10.19
C GLY A 152 -14.47 -15.43 9.70
N LYS A 153 -14.56 -14.75 8.54
CA LYS A 153 -15.83 -14.23 8.00
C LYS A 153 -16.15 -14.71 6.58
N GLY A 154 -15.16 -15.24 5.88
CA GLY A 154 -15.34 -15.67 4.48
C GLY A 154 -15.43 -14.50 3.49
N ARG A 155 -16.05 -14.74 2.33
CA ARG A 155 -16.14 -13.76 1.22
C ARG A 155 -17.31 -12.81 1.46
N THR A 156 -17.00 -11.59 1.88
CA THR A 156 -17.96 -10.53 2.24
C THR A 156 -17.82 -9.27 1.36
N TYR A 157 -16.97 -9.31 0.35
CA TYR A 157 -16.58 -8.14 -0.44
C TYR A 157 -15.97 -7.03 0.45
N GLY A 158 -14.98 -7.43 1.27
CA GLY A 158 -14.33 -6.55 2.23
C GLY A 158 -15.20 -6.18 3.43
N MET A 159 -14.97 -4.99 3.97
CA MET A 159 -15.71 -4.48 5.12
C MET A 159 -16.30 -3.10 4.81
N LYS A 160 -17.55 -2.85 5.24
CA LYS A 160 -18.14 -1.51 5.22
C LYS A 160 -17.33 -0.59 6.13
N GLU A 161 -16.96 0.56 5.60
CA GLU A 161 -16.17 1.57 6.29
C GLU A 161 -16.47 2.94 5.69
N LYS A 162 -16.64 3.95 6.55
CA LYS A 162 -16.89 5.33 6.08
C LYS A 162 -15.62 5.92 5.48
N VAL A 163 -15.66 6.17 4.18
CA VAL A 163 -14.59 6.83 3.42
C VAL A 163 -15.16 8.13 2.84
N PRO A 164 -14.97 9.29 3.51
CA PRO A 164 -15.56 10.53 3.04
C PRO A 164 -14.85 11.08 1.81
N SER A 165 -15.62 11.55 0.80
CA SER A 165 -15.08 12.30 -0.34
C SER A 165 -14.58 13.68 0.11
N GLY A 166 -13.48 14.15 -0.49
CA GLY A 166 -12.87 15.45 -0.20
C GLY A 166 -12.08 15.52 1.11
N VAL A 167 -11.97 14.42 1.86
CA VAL A 167 -11.31 14.36 3.16
C VAL A 167 -10.09 13.44 3.10
N TRP A 168 -8.98 13.88 3.69
CA TRP A 168 -7.79 13.06 3.86
C TRP A 168 -8.07 11.91 4.84
N GLY A 169 -7.65 10.71 4.45
CA GLY A 169 -7.65 9.49 5.25
C GLY A 169 -6.35 8.73 5.09
N THR A 170 -6.18 7.68 5.89
CA THR A 170 -4.99 6.83 5.84
C THR A 170 -5.39 5.40 5.56
N LEU A 171 -4.78 4.78 4.57
CA LEU A 171 -4.88 3.35 4.29
C LEU A 171 -3.54 2.70 4.63
N ARG A 172 -3.58 1.53 5.30
CA ARG A 172 -2.38 0.78 5.64
C ARG A 172 -2.61 -0.71 5.44
N VAL A 173 -1.59 -1.39 4.95
CA VAL A 173 -1.51 -2.84 4.88
C VAL A 173 -0.21 -3.33 5.52
N VAL A 174 -0.31 -4.36 6.37
CA VAL A 174 0.84 -5.10 6.88
C VAL A 174 0.81 -6.48 6.25
N ALA A 175 1.82 -6.80 5.44
CA ALA A 175 1.96 -8.09 4.79
C ALA A 175 3.13 -8.87 5.39
N ARG A 176 2.87 -10.08 5.90
CA ARG A 176 3.87 -11.01 6.44
C ARG A 176 3.55 -12.43 5.97
N GLY A 177 4.44 -13.03 5.18
CA GLY A 177 4.15 -14.33 4.57
C GLY A 177 2.86 -14.29 3.75
N ASN A 178 1.90 -15.13 4.08
CA ASN A 178 0.58 -15.19 3.46
C ASN A 178 -0.51 -14.42 4.21
N HIS A 179 -0.16 -13.75 5.32
CA HIS A 179 -1.10 -13.04 6.18
C HIS A 179 -1.03 -11.53 5.96
N PHE A 180 -2.19 -10.89 5.75
CA PHE A 180 -2.32 -9.47 5.45
C PHE A 180 -3.30 -8.82 6.44
N GLU A 181 -2.85 -7.79 7.14
CA GLU A 181 -3.68 -6.98 8.02
C GLU A 181 -4.04 -5.68 7.30
N VAL A 182 -5.31 -5.29 7.33
CA VAL A 182 -5.82 -4.07 6.69
C VAL A 182 -6.31 -3.07 7.72
N TYR A 183 -5.87 -1.81 7.55
CA TYR A 183 -6.23 -0.71 8.44
C TYR A 183 -6.73 0.50 7.66
N HIS A 184 -7.68 1.24 8.24
CA HIS A 184 -8.11 2.55 7.78
C HIS A 184 -8.17 3.52 8.96
N ASN A 185 -7.55 4.68 8.83
CA ASN A 185 -7.43 5.68 9.90
C ASN A 185 -6.98 5.04 11.23
N GLU A 186 -5.88 4.29 11.18
CA GLU A 186 -5.25 3.56 12.31
C GLU A 186 -6.08 2.39 12.88
N LYS A 187 -7.36 2.28 12.54
CA LYS A 187 -8.23 1.20 12.98
C LYS A 187 -7.99 -0.04 12.14
N LYS A 188 -7.66 -1.18 12.78
CA LYS A 188 -7.62 -2.48 12.12
C LYS A 188 -9.05 -2.88 11.72
N LEU A 189 -9.22 -3.22 10.45
CA LEU A 189 -10.51 -3.61 9.89
C LEU A 189 -10.67 -5.13 9.84
N TYR A 190 -9.69 -5.81 9.24
CA TYR A 190 -9.73 -7.26 9.04
C TYR A 190 -8.36 -7.83 8.64
N ASP A 191 -8.33 -9.15 8.66
CA ASP A 191 -7.22 -9.96 8.17
C ASP A 191 -7.64 -10.76 6.93
N VAL A 192 -6.65 -11.03 6.06
CA VAL A 192 -6.79 -11.87 4.87
C VAL A 192 -5.59 -12.81 4.80
N GLU A 193 -5.81 -14.04 4.32
CA GLU A 193 -4.74 -14.98 4.00
C GLU A 193 -4.83 -15.39 2.53
N ASP A 194 -3.72 -15.27 1.81
CA ASP A 194 -3.59 -15.71 0.41
C ASP A 194 -2.13 -16.02 0.06
N GLU A 195 -1.90 -17.08 -0.71
CA GLU A 195 -0.56 -17.56 -1.09
C GLU A 195 -0.26 -17.42 -2.60
N THR A 196 -1.04 -16.62 -3.33
CA THR A 196 -0.91 -16.51 -4.79
C THR A 196 0.44 -15.94 -5.20
N PHE A 197 0.87 -14.83 -4.59
CA PHE A 197 2.17 -14.23 -4.88
C PHE A 197 3.08 -14.38 -3.65
N LYS A 198 4.11 -15.26 -3.76
CA LYS A 198 5.02 -15.60 -2.66
C LYS A 198 6.34 -14.83 -2.71
N ASP A 199 6.66 -14.27 -3.87
CA ASP A 199 7.93 -13.59 -4.11
C ASP A 199 7.86 -12.10 -3.74
N ALA A 200 9.05 -11.50 -3.63
CA ALA A 200 9.17 -10.05 -3.49
C ALA A 200 8.65 -9.35 -4.76
N GLY A 201 8.03 -8.20 -4.56
CA GLY A 201 7.57 -7.35 -5.65
C GLY A 201 7.57 -5.88 -5.23
N LYS A 202 7.33 -4.99 -6.19
CA LYS A 202 7.29 -3.56 -5.91
C LYS A 202 6.02 -3.18 -5.15
N ILE A 203 6.00 -1.96 -4.62
CA ILE A 203 4.83 -1.32 -4.01
C ILE A 203 4.35 -0.19 -4.90
N GLY A 204 3.12 0.27 -4.70
CA GLY A 204 2.58 1.38 -5.47
C GLY A 204 1.21 1.86 -5.02
N LEU A 205 0.69 2.81 -5.78
CA LEU A 205 -0.60 3.43 -5.60
C LEU A 205 -1.53 3.07 -6.77
N TRP A 206 -2.83 3.05 -6.51
CA TRP A 206 -3.81 2.51 -7.43
C TRP A 206 -5.10 3.33 -7.40
N THR A 207 -5.76 3.45 -8.55
CA THR A 207 -7.09 4.03 -8.66
C THR A 207 -8.01 3.20 -9.56
N LYS A 208 -9.31 3.50 -9.58
CA LYS A 208 -10.30 2.83 -10.43
C LYS A 208 -11.09 3.82 -11.26
N ALA A 209 -11.33 3.45 -12.52
CA ALA A 209 -12.16 4.20 -13.47
C ALA A 209 -11.83 5.70 -13.48
N ASP A 210 -12.83 6.57 -13.25
CA ASP A 210 -12.72 8.02 -13.25
C ASP A 210 -12.33 8.64 -11.91
N SER A 211 -11.77 7.84 -10.99
CA SER A 211 -11.34 8.31 -9.68
C SER A 211 -10.22 9.34 -9.80
N VAL A 212 -10.48 10.57 -9.41
CA VAL A 212 -9.45 11.58 -9.14
C VAL A 212 -9.08 11.49 -7.67
N ILE A 213 -7.85 11.07 -7.40
CA ILE A 213 -7.36 10.80 -6.06
C ILE A 213 -6.04 11.53 -5.85
N TYR A 214 -5.89 12.16 -4.68
CA TYR A 214 -4.61 12.67 -4.20
C TYR A 214 -4.02 11.68 -3.19
N PHE A 215 -2.70 11.52 -3.23
CA PHE A 215 -1.92 10.70 -2.31
C PHE A 215 -0.76 11.51 -1.73
N ASP A 216 -0.43 11.21 -0.48
CA ASP A 216 0.70 11.81 0.22
C ASP A 216 1.30 10.82 1.22
N ASP A 217 2.51 11.10 1.72
CA ASP A 217 3.18 10.34 2.77
C ASP A 217 3.12 8.81 2.53
N LEU A 218 3.59 8.35 1.37
CA LEU A 218 3.75 6.92 1.14
C LEU A 218 4.92 6.41 2.01
N GLN A 219 4.60 5.69 3.07
CA GLN A 219 5.57 5.12 4.01
C GLN A 219 5.69 3.62 3.79
N VAL A 220 6.91 3.13 3.76
CA VAL A 220 7.20 1.70 3.61
C VAL A 220 8.27 1.26 4.60
N ALA A 221 7.92 0.28 5.43
CA ALA A 221 8.88 -0.45 6.25
C ALA A 221 8.99 -1.89 5.74
N VAL A 222 10.20 -2.34 5.43
CA VAL A 222 10.49 -3.75 5.12
C VAL A 222 10.56 -4.51 6.44
N LYS A 223 9.93 -5.70 6.49
CA LYS A 223 9.84 -6.53 7.71
C LYS A 223 10.73 -7.77 7.58
#